data_d9017c0c2c09b18378582ea3da15e638
#
_entry.id   d9017c0c2c09b18378582ea3da15e638
#
_cell.length_a   1.000
_cell.length_b   1.000
_cell.length_c   1.000
_cell.angle_alpha   90.00
_cell.angle_beta   90.00
_cell.angle_gamma   90.00
#
_symmetry.space_group_name_H-M   'P 1'
#
loop_
_entity.id
_entity.type
_entity.pdbx_description
1 polymer ?
#
loop_
_entity_poly.entity_id
_entity_poly.type
_entity_poly.pdbx_seq_one_letter_code
_entity_poly.pdbx_strand_id
1 'polypeptide(L)'
;MPSHKLDYEILGASAQTVEIILDPGETVIAEAGAMNYMTEGIRFETRMGDGSSSGVLGKLWGAGKRLLTGESLFMTHFSNQGQGQQRVGFAAPYPGTVVPIDLGQVGGRLICQKDAFLCAAHGTEIGISFNKRIGAGFFGGEGFIL
;
A
#
# COMPACT_ATOMS: atom_id res chain seq x y z
N MET A 1 15.22 5.47 -5.09
CA MET A 1 15.37 5.75 -3.64
C MET A 1 15.23 4.46 -2.87
N PRO A 2 16.07 4.22 -1.87
CA PRO A 2 15.81 3.11 -0.98
C PRO A 2 14.48 3.34 -0.25
N SER A 3 13.74 2.27 0.01
CA SER A 3 12.52 2.35 0.81
C SER A 3 12.83 2.75 2.24
N HIS A 4 11.90 3.41 2.91
CA HIS A 4 12.02 3.66 4.34
C HIS A 4 12.04 2.33 5.10
N LYS A 5 12.82 2.26 6.14
CA LYS A 5 12.80 1.13 7.08
C LYS A 5 11.85 1.51 8.21
N LEU A 6 10.64 1.01 8.16
CA LEU A 6 9.62 1.34 9.14
C LEU A 6 9.67 0.42 10.36
N ASP A 7 9.48 0.99 11.53
CA ASP A 7 9.20 0.23 12.74
C ASP A 7 7.70 -0.06 12.83
N TYR A 8 7.35 -1.22 13.37
CA TYR A 8 5.95 -1.65 13.48
C TYR A 8 5.71 -2.59 14.64
N GLU A 9 4.46 -2.64 15.09
CA GLU A 9 3.95 -3.63 16.03
C GLU A 9 2.70 -4.29 15.47
N ILE A 10 2.59 -5.62 15.63
CA ILE A 10 1.40 -6.37 15.26
C ILE A 10 0.59 -6.64 16.51
N LEU A 11 -0.65 -6.18 16.53
CA LEU A 11 -1.56 -6.26 17.66
C LEU A 11 -2.72 -7.22 17.35
N GLY A 12 -3.14 -7.97 18.35
CA GLY A 12 -4.27 -8.88 18.23
C GLY A 12 -3.89 -10.32 17.91
N ALA A 13 -4.88 -11.19 17.82
CA ALA A 13 -4.72 -12.62 17.60
C ALA A 13 -5.35 -13.09 16.28
N SER A 14 -6.67 -13.19 16.22
CA SER A 14 -7.41 -13.65 15.04
C SER A 14 -7.85 -12.53 14.10
N ALA A 15 -7.83 -11.30 14.56
CA ALA A 15 -8.10 -10.09 13.79
C ALA A 15 -7.00 -9.08 14.09
N GLN A 16 -5.89 -9.19 13.36
CA GLN A 16 -4.69 -8.42 13.67
C GLN A 16 -4.73 -7.03 13.04
N THR A 17 -4.14 -6.08 13.75
CA THR A 17 -3.84 -4.72 13.30
C THR A 17 -2.33 -4.54 13.30
N VAL A 18 -1.79 -3.85 12.32
CA VAL A 18 -0.41 -3.38 12.37
C VAL A 18 -0.39 -1.90 12.74
N GLU A 19 0.36 -1.57 13.75
CA GLU A 19 0.67 -0.19 14.12
C GLU A 19 2.05 0.16 13.57
N ILE A 20 2.09 1.11 12.66
CA ILE A 20 3.32 1.63 12.08
C ILE A 20 3.81 2.81 12.93
N ILE A 21 5.07 2.77 13.30
CA ILE A 21 5.73 3.80 14.09
C ILE A 21 6.62 4.59 13.14
N LEU A 22 6.27 5.84 12.90
CA LEU A 22 6.96 6.71 11.96
C LEU A 22 7.85 7.71 12.71
N ASP A 23 9.13 7.69 12.41
CA ASP A 23 10.04 8.77 12.80
C ASP A 23 9.75 10.04 11.98
N PRO A 24 10.19 11.23 12.42
CA PRO A 24 10.01 12.45 11.65
C PRO A 24 10.51 12.34 10.21
N GLY A 25 9.65 12.64 9.25
CA GLY A 25 9.93 12.56 7.83
C GLY A 25 9.65 11.20 7.18
N GLU A 26 9.34 10.16 7.96
CA GLU A 26 8.97 8.86 7.40
C GLU A 26 7.54 8.83 6.88
N THR A 27 7.32 7.97 5.90
CA THR A 27 6.03 7.82 5.22
C THR A 27 5.70 6.34 5.02
N VAL A 28 4.46 5.98 5.28
CA VAL A 28 3.88 4.67 4.95
C VAL A 28 2.78 4.86 3.91
N ILE A 29 2.66 3.90 3.00
CA ILE A 29 1.68 3.90 1.91
C ILE A 29 0.64 2.83 2.20
N ALA A 30 -0.64 3.19 2.09
CA ALA A 30 -1.75 2.25 2.27
C ALA A 30 -2.99 2.71 1.49
N GLU A 31 -3.98 1.86 1.37
CA GLU A 31 -5.31 2.29 0.98
C GLU A 31 -5.96 3.04 2.15
N ALA A 32 -6.67 4.15 1.87
CA ALA A 32 -7.29 4.97 2.91
C ALA A 32 -8.25 4.18 3.80
N GLY A 33 -8.98 3.21 3.22
CA GLY A 33 -9.92 2.37 3.94
C GLY A 33 -9.28 1.37 4.91
N ALA A 34 -7.98 1.16 4.84
CA ALA A 34 -7.27 0.29 5.78
C ALA A 34 -6.84 1.00 7.06
N MET A 35 -6.84 2.34 7.08
CA MET A 35 -6.44 3.12 8.25
C MET A 35 -7.54 3.11 9.33
N ASN A 36 -7.19 2.68 10.52
CA ASN A 36 -8.07 2.68 11.68
C ASN A 36 -7.94 3.94 12.53
N TYR A 37 -6.70 4.35 12.77
CA TYR A 37 -6.38 5.52 13.59
C TYR A 37 -5.01 6.08 13.21
N MET A 38 -4.80 7.33 13.54
CA MET A 38 -3.50 7.98 13.43
C MET A 38 -3.36 9.04 14.51
N THR A 39 -2.13 9.31 14.92
CA THR A 39 -1.82 10.38 15.87
C THR A 39 -1.79 11.74 15.16
N GLU A 40 -1.90 12.82 15.92
CA GLU A 40 -2.13 14.18 15.41
C GLU A 40 -1.03 14.69 14.46
N GLY A 41 0.21 14.25 14.63
CA GLY A 41 1.34 14.67 13.78
C GLY A 41 1.40 14.02 12.41
N ILE A 42 0.49 13.11 12.10
CA ILE A 42 0.41 12.45 10.80
C ILE A 42 -0.37 13.32 9.81
N ARG A 43 0.20 13.52 8.64
CA ARG A 43 -0.47 14.10 7.47
C ARG A 43 -0.69 13.03 6.44
N PHE A 44 -1.82 13.07 5.76
CA PHE A 44 -2.13 12.12 4.70
C PHE A 44 -2.47 12.83 3.40
N GLU A 45 -2.06 12.22 2.31
CA GLU A 45 -2.35 12.68 0.95
C GLU A 45 -2.64 11.48 0.07
N THR A 46 -3.80 11.48 -0.56
CA THR A 46 -4.16 10.42 -1.51
C THR A 46 -3.64 10.77 -2.90
N ARG A 47 -2.89 9.85 -3.47
CA ARG A 47 -2.29 9.97 -4.79
C ARG A 47 -2.74 8.83 -5.69
N MET A 48 -2.80 9.11 -6.98
CA MET A 48 -3.02 8.09 -8.00
C MET A 48 -1.72 7.33 -8.29
N GLY A 49 -1.70 6.05 -7.95
CA GLY A 49 -0.50 5.22 -8.06
C GLY A 49 0.47 5.44 -6.90
N ASP A 50 1.68 4.94 -7.05
CA ASP A 50 2.76 5.05 -6.07
C ASP A 50 3.46 6.43 -6.03
N GLY A 51 3.04 7.35 -6.90
CA GLY A 51 3.69 8.64 -7.05
C GLY A 51 5.00 8.61 -7.87
N SER A 52 5.41 7.44 -8.36
CA SER A 52 6.67 7.27 -9.10
C SER A 52 6.61 7.76 -10.55
N SER A 53 5.42 7.89 -11.13
CA SER A 53 5.26 8.38 -12.50
C SER A 53 5.10 9.89 -12.55
N SER A 54 6.21 10.60 -12.64
CA SER A 54 6.25 12.06 -12.73
C SER A 54 5.96 12.65 -14.12
N GLY A 55 5.44 11.88 -15.07
CA GLY A 55 5.19 12.30 -16.44
C GLY A 55 3.71 12.27 -16.84
N VAL A 56 3.30 13.23 -17.68
CA VAL A 56 1.95 13.30 -18.26
C VAL A 56 1.60 12.00 -19.03
N LEU A 57 2.59 11.41 -19.69
CA LEU A 57 2.46 10.14 -20.41
C LEU A 57 2.21 8.95 -19.45
N GLY A 58 2.86 8.92 -18.30
CA GLY A 58 2.61 7.91 -17.27
C GLY A 58 1.21 8.01 -16.67
N LYS A 59 0.68 9.22 -16.52
CA LYS A 59 -0.69 9.45 -16.06
C LYS A 59 -1.74 9.00 -17.10
N LEU A 60 -1.50 9.24 -18.37
CA LEU A 60 -2.38 8.80 -19.46
C LEU A 60 -2.36 7.28 -19.63
N TRP A 61 -1.18 6.66 -19.52
CA TRP A 61 -1.03 5.21 -19.62
C TRP A 61 -1.67 4.49 -18.41
N GLY A 62 -1.49 5.06 -17.21
CA GLY A 62 -2.14 4.59 -16.00
C GLY A 62 -3.67 4.72 -16.03
N ALA A 63 -4.19 5.83 -16.61
CA ALA A 63 -5.63 6.03 -16.79
C ALA A 63 -6.23 5.02 -17.78
N GLY A 64 -5.53 4.70 -18.87
CA GLY A 64 -5.96 3.67 -19.82
C GLY A 64 -6.03 2.27 -19.22
N LYS A 65 -5.05 1.90 -18.40
CA LYS A 65 -5.07 0.64 -17.64
C LYS A 65 -6.25 0.55 -16.67
N ARG A 66 -6.61 1.65 -16.03
CA ARG A 66 -7.74 1.73 -15.08
C ARG A 66 -9.10 1.59 -15.77
N LEU A 67 -9.26 2.20 -16.94
CA LEU A 67 -10.47 2.05 -17.75
C LEU A 67 -10.69 0.60 -18.17
N LEU A 68 -9.59 -0.14 -18.43
CA LEU A 68 -9.65 -1.54 -18.82
C LEU A 68 -9.94 -2.50 -17.65
N THR A 69 -9.55 -2.14 -16.42
CA THR A 69 -9.73 -3.00 -15.24
C THR A 69 -10.90 -2.61 -14.36
N GLY A 70 -11.50 -1.43 -14.59
CA GLY A 70 -12.56 -0.90 -13.72
C GLY A 70 -12.09 -0.54 -12.30
N GLU A 71 -10.79 -0.58 -12.05
CA GLU A 71 -10.18 -0.30 -10.74
C GLU A 71 -9.26 0.91 -10.82
N SER A 72 -9.41 1.82 -9.87
CA SER A 72 -8.47 2.91 -9.64
C SER A 72 -7.57 2.55 -8.47
N LEU A 73 -6.26 2.53 -8.70
CA LEU A 73 -5.28 2.34 -7.63
C LEU A 73 -5.00 3.70 -6.98
N PHE A 74 -5.77 4.03 -5.96
CA PHE A 74 -5.52 5.19 -5.13
C PHE A 74 -4.80 4.77 -3.86
N MET A 75 -3.60 5.29 -3.68
CA MET A 75 -2.80 5.06 -2.47
C MET A 75 -2.69 6.34 -1.67
N THR A 76 -2.85 6.20 -0.38
CA THR A 76 -2.70 7.29 0.58
C THR A 76 -1.33 7.20 1.24
N HIS A 77 -0.61 8.30 1.20
CA HIS A 77 0.68 8.48 1.85
C HIS A 77 0.44 9.11 3.21
N PHE A 78 0.78 8.39 4.27
CA PHE A 78 0.72 8.86 5.65
C PHE A 78 2.13 9.23 6.08
N SER A 79 2.38 10.52 6.32
CA SER A 79 3.71 11.06 6.62
C SER A 79 3.74 11.68 8.00
N ASN A 80 4.80 11.41 8.75
CA ASN A 80 5.06 12.08 10.00
C ASN A 80 5.70 13.46 9.73
N GLN A 81 4.94 14.51 9.91
CA GLN A 81 5.40 15.90 9.82
C GLN A 81 5.62 16.56 11.20
N GLY A 82 5.49 15.77 12.27
CA GLY A 82 5.78 16.21 13.63
C GLY A 82 7.26 16.15 13.98
N GLN A 83 7.57 16.49 15.22
CA GLN A 83 8.94 16.49 15.74
C GLN A 83 9.30 15.21 16.51
N GLY A 84 8.32 14.37 16.83
CA GLY A 84 8.50 13.11 17.55
C GLY A 84 7.93 11.94 16.76
N GLN A 85 8.05 10.74 17.31
CA GLN A 85 7.44 9.56 16.74
C GLN A 85 5.93 9.69 16.69
N GLN A 86 5.34 9.31 15.56
CA GLN A 86 3.91 9.26 15.36
C GLN A 86 3.48 7.86 14.96
N ARG A 87 2.22 7.54 15.18
CA ARG A 87 1.68 6.20 14.98
C ARG A 87 0.47 6.22 14.05
N VAL A 88 0.38 5.21 13.20
CA VAL A 88 -0.79 4.98 12.36
C VAL A 88 -1.11 3.50 12.32
N GLY A 89 -2.36 3.15 12.58
CA GLY A 89 -2.83 1.76 12.63
C GLY A 89 -3.58 1.38 11.37
N PHE A 90 -3.26 0.21 10.84
CA PHE A 90 -3.91 -0.38 9.67
C PHE A 90 -4.44 -1.77 9.99
N ALA A 91 -5.64 -2.06 9.51
CA ALA A 91 -6.25 -3.38 9.59
C ALA A 91 -6.99 -3.70 8.30
N ALA A 92 -7.00 -4.99 7.95
CA ALA A 92 -7.85 -5.48 6.88
C ALA A 92 -9.33 -5.46 7.30
N PRO A 93 -10.26 -5.36 6.33
CA PRO A 93 -11.70 -5.42 6.63
C PRO A 93 -12.18 -6.80 7.08
N TYR A 94 -11.30 -7.80 7.01
CA TYR A 94 -11.58 -9.19 7.37
C TYR A 94 -10.68 -9.64 8.52
N PRO A 95 -11.13 -10.57 9.37
CA PRO A 95 -10.26 -11.22 10.34
C PRO A 95 -9.08 -11.91 9.65
N GLY A 96 -7.92 -11.86 10.24
CA GLY A 96 -6.74 -12.49 9.68
C GLY A 96 -5.46 -12.09 10.38
N THR A 97 -4.37 -12.61 9.84
CA THR A 97 -3.02 -12.42 10.35
C THR A 97 -2.25 -11.45 9.44
N VAL A 98 -1.57 -10.51 10.06
CA VAL A 98 -0.66 -9.59 9.35
C VAL A 98 0.70 -10.27 9.19
N VAL A 99 1.20 -10.32 7.97
CA VAL A 99 2.51 -10.91 7.64
C VAL A 99 3.43 -9.81 7.12
N PRO A 100 4.49 -9.47 7.85
CA PRO A 100 5.49 -8.54 7.36
C PRO A 100 6.39 -9.22 6.33
N ILE A 101 6.64 -8.55 5.21
CA ILE A 101 7.46 -9.08 4.12
C ILE A 101 8.56 -8.08 3.79
N ASP A 102 9.80 -8.54 3.88
CA ASP A 102 10.95 -7.84 3.36
C ASP A 102 11.15 -8.24 1.89
N LEU A 103 10.92 -7.30 0.97
CA LEU A 103 11.04 -7.55 -0.46
C LEU A 103 12.44 -8.00 -0.87
N GLY A 104 13.47 -7.56 -0.16
CA GLY A 104 14.84 -8.01 -0.40
C GLY A 104 15.03 -9.52 -0.20
N GLN A 105 14.26 -10.13 0.70
CA GLN A 105 14.32 -11.57 0.98
C GLN A 105 13.51 -12.42 -0.01
N VAL A 106 12.59 -11.80 -0.75
CA VAL A 106 11.74 -12.49 -1.73
C VAL A 106 12.05 -12.13 -3.17
N GLY A 107 13.27 -11.66 -3.43
CA GLY A 107 13.73 -11.34 -4.78
C GLY A 107 13.34 -9.94 -5.28
N GLY A 108 12.97 -9.05 -4.39
CA GLY A 108 12.68 -7.65 -4.71
C GLY A 108 11.26 -7.38 -5.22
N ARG A 109 10.44 -8.42 -5.39
CA ARG A 109 9.10 -8.29 -5.96
C ARG A 109 8.14 -9.34 -5.37
N LEU A 110 6.94 -8.90 -5.07
CA LEU A 110 5.86 -9.78 -4.63
C LEU A 110 4.59 -9.47 -5.39
N ILE A 111 3.90 -10.49 -5.86
CA ILE A 111 2.57 -10.39 -6.43
C ILE A 111 1.60 -10.96 -5.43
N CYS A 112 0.64 -10.17 -5.00
CA CYS A 112 -0.41 -10.62 -4.11
C CYS A 112 -1.78 -10.18 -4.61
N GLN A 113 -2.81 -10.82 -4.11
CA GLN A 113 -4.18 -10.38 -4.33
C GLN A 113 -4.38 -9.00 -3.72
N LYS A 114 -5.21 -8.16 -4.33
CA LYS A 114 -5.46 -6.79 -3.88
C LYS A 114 -5.83 -6.72 -2.39
N ASP A 115 -6.73 -7.57 -1.94
CA ASP A 115 -7.20 -7.55 -0.54
C ASP A 115 -6.18 -8.10 0.46
N ALA A 116 -5.10 -8.72 -0.02
CA ALA A 116 -3.99 -9.15 0.82
C ALA A 116 -2.97 -8.04 1.11
N PHE A 117 -2.98 -6.97 0.33
CA PHE A 117 -2.13 -5.81 0.58
C PHE A 117 -2.71 -4.94 1.70
N LEU A 118 -1.89 -4.59 2.68
CA LEU A 118 -2.30 -3.74 3.81
C LEU A 118 -1.60 -2.39 3.78
N CYS A 119 -0.29 -2.38 3.82
CA CYS A 119 0.53 -1.17 3.74
C CYS A 119 1.95 -1.50 3.30
N ALA A 120 2.69 -0.49 2.87
CA ALA A 120 4.08 -0.60 2.47
C ALA A 120 4.89 0.64 2.88
N ALA A 121 6.19 0.47 3.04
CA ALA A 121 7.09 1.58 3.24
C ALA A 121 7.17 2.47 2.00
N HIS A 122 7.32 3.77 2.19
CA HIS A 122 7.58 4.70 1.08
C HIS A 122 8.85 4.31 0.33
N GLY A 123 8.81 4.34 -0.98
CA GLY A 123 9.86 3.83 -1.87
C GLY A 123 9.56 2.44 -2.42
N THR A 124 8.52 1.77 -1.92
CA THR A 124 7.98 0.55 -2.53
C THR A 124 7.10 0.94 -3.71
N GLU A 125 7.39 0.40 -4.88
CA GLU A 125 6.52 0.57 -6.04
C GLU A 125 5.29 -0.32 -5.92
N ILE A 126 4.13 0.27 -6.11
CA ILE A 126 2.85 -0.44 -6.05
C ILE A 126 2.16 -0.31 -7.40
N GLY A 127 1.90 -1.42 -8.03
CA GLY A 127 1.31 -1.47 -9.36
C GLY A 127 0.25 -2.56 -9.50
N ILE A 128 -0.38 -2.60 -10.66
CA ILE A 128 -1.35 -3.64 -11.01
C ILE A 128 -0.67 -4.62 -11.96
N SER A 129 -0.69 -5.90 -11.60
CA SER A 129 -0.26 -6.98 -12.47
C SER A 129 -1.44 -7.64 -13.15
N PHE A 130 -1.34 -7.82 -14.46
CA PHE A 130 -2.30 -8.60 -15.21
C PHE A 130 -1.78 -10.03 -15.39
N ASN A 131 -2.60 -11.00 -15.00
CA ASN A 131 -2.33 -12.37 -15.37
C ASN A 131 -2.69 -12.55 -16.85
N LYS A 132 -1.68 -12.82 -17.67
CA LYS A 132 -1.84 -13.05 -19.12
C LYS A 132 -2.57 -14.34 -19.47
N ARG A 133 -2.97 -15.15 -18.50
CA ARG A 133 -3.81 -16.33 -18.76
C ARG A 133 -5.22 -15.86 -19.07
N ILE A 134 -5.56 -15.94 -20.34
CA ILE A 134 -6.91 -15.72 -20.88
C ILE A 134 -7.89 -16.59 -20.09
N GLY A 135 -8.85 -15.95 -19.44
CA GLY A 135 -9.90 -16.62 -18.65
C GLY A 135 -9.89 -16.34 -17.16
N ALA A 136 -8.76 -16.03 -16.53
CA ALA A 136 -8.72 -15.70 -15.10
C ALA A 136 -9.15 -14.24 -14.81
N GLY A 137 -9.05 -13.35 -15.79
CA GLY A 137 -9.42 -11.93 -15.64
C GLY A 137 -10.90 -11.63 -15.86
N PHE A 138 -11.69 -12.57 -16.40
CA PHE A 138 -13.11 -12.35 -16.71
C PHE A 138 -14.06 -12.68 -15.55
N PHE A 139 -13.65 -13.48 -14.57
CA PHE A 139 -14.52 -14.05 -13.54
C PHE A 139 -14.25 -13.60 -12.12
N GLY A 140 -13.24 -12.80 -11.87
CA GLY A 140 -13.00 -12.24 -10.56
C GLY A 140 -12.49 -10.82 -10.73
N GLY A 141 -13.21 -9.80 -10.30
CA GLY A 141 -12.76 -8.42 -10.23
C GLY A 141 -11.60 -8.21 -9.25
N GLU A 142 -10.69 -9.18 -9.18
CA GLU A 142 -9.56 -9.24 -8.27
C GLU A 142 -8.33 -8.65 -8.96
N GLY A 143 -7.95 -7.43 -8.56
CA GLY A 143 -6.68 -6.83 -8.93
C GLY A 143 -5.52 -7.48 -8.17
N PHE A 144 -4.37 -7.62 -8.82
CA PHE A 144 -3.12 -8.02 -8.19
C PHE A 144 -2.26 -6.77 -7.97
N ILE A 145 -1.62 -6.67 -6.81
CA ILE A 145 -0.68 -5.60 -6.48
C ILE A 145 0.74 -6.13 -6.61
N LEU A 146 1.60 -5.35 -7.27
CA LEU A 146 3.01 -5.64 -7.50
C LEU A 146 3.88 -4.82 -6.57
#